data_cc1bde5521c0b114267b64f53702eb19
#
_entry.id   cc1bde5521c0b114267b64f53702eb19
#
_cell.length_a   1.000
_cell.length_b   1.000
_cell.length_c   1.000
_cell.angle_alpha   90.00
_cell.angle_beta   90.00
_cell.angle_gamma   90.00
#
_symmetry.space_group_name_H-M   'P 1'
#
loop_
_entity.id
_entity.type
_entity.pdbx_description
1 polymer ?
#
loop_
_entity_poly.entity_id
_entity_poly.type
_entity_poly.pdbx_seq_one_letter_code
_entity_poly.pdbx_strand_id
1 'polypeptide(L)'
;FTGFSTRNTFQTLKSYFPSVEQEVEDLIQRKRNIFNDAFDTKEDLYLLDGVEDLIKDLYNNGMQLILASSASKVTIDRVFTRFSLHQYFTHIVSGEDFPQSKPNPAIFIHAASLSIAPKEECIIIEDSTNGVKAAKAAGIFCVGYKSEHSKLQDLKEADLVIDHFNELNSEKISQLKP
;
A
#
# COMPACT_ATOMS: atom_id res chain seq x y z
N PHE A 1 8.07 0.34 -11.22
CA PHE A 1 8.04 -0.79 -10.25
C PHE A 1 7.18 -0.50 -9.01
N THR A 2 6.49 0.63 -8.95
CA THR A 2 5.55 0.94 -7.84
C THR A 2 4.49 -0.18 -7.75
N GLY A 3 4.19 -0.62 -6.54
CA GLY A 3 3.30 -1.76 -6.29
C GLY A 3 3.98 -3.14 -6.29
N PHE A 4 5.22 -3.25 -6.78
CA PHE A 4 5.99 -4.49 -6.70
C PHE A 4 6.60 -4.69 -5.31
N SER A 5 6.78 -5.93 -4.89
CA SER A 5 7.65 -6.24 -3.75
C SER A 5 9.11 -5.91 -4.13
N THR A 6 9.95 -5.65 -3.13
CA THR A 6 11.38 -5.39 -3.37
C THR A 6 12.06 -6.56 -4.11
N ARG A 7 11.69 -7.79 -3.81
CA ARG A 7 12.18 -9.00 -4.49
C ARG A 7 11.83 -8.98 -5.99
N ASN A 8 10.56 -8.81 -6.32
CA ASN A 8 10.11 -8.80 -7.73
C ASN A 8 10.73 -7.63 -8.48
N THR A 9 10.93 -6.49 -7.84
CA THR A 9 11.66 -5.35 -8.45
C THR A 9 13.06 -5.75 -8.86
N PHE A 10 13.86 -6.36 -7.98
CA PHE A 10 15.23 -6.72 -8.31
C PHE A 10 15.33 -7.91 -9.28
N GLN A 11 14.42 -8.87 -9.18
CA GLN A 11 14.33 -9.95 -10.18
C GLN A 11 14.07 -9.39 -11.58
N THR A 12 13.12 -8.47 -11.70
CA THR A 12 12.80 -7.82 -12.96
C THR A 12 13.96 -6.95 -13.46
N LEU A 13 14.60 -6.18 -12.57
CA LEU A 13 15.79 -5.40 -12.94
C LEU A 13 16.94 -6.28 -13.48
N LYS A 14 17.21 -7.41 -12.83
CA LYS A 14 18.24 -8.35 -13.33
C LYS A 14 17.89 -8.93 -14.71
N SER A 15 16.60 -9.12 -15.02
CA SER A 15 16.19 -9.57 -16.35
C SER A 15 16.44 -8.51 -17.44
N TYR A 16 16.33 -7.23 -17.12
CA TYR A 16 16.64 -6.12 -18.02
C TYR A 16 18.14 -5.81 -18.08
N PHE A 17 18.86 -6.06 -17.01
CA PHE A 17 20.29 -5.75 -16.86
C PHE A 17 21.05 -7.01 -16.42
N PRO A 18 21.29 -7.99 -17.33
CA PRO A 18 21.96 -9.25 -16.98
C PRO A 18 23.42 -9.08 -16.51
N SER A 19 24.03 -7.92 -16.76
CA SER A 19 25.38 -7.57 -16.28
C SER A 19 25.44 -7.27 -14.77
N VAL A 20 24.31 -7.18 -14.08
CA VAL A 20 24.27 -7.03 -12.61
C VAL A 20 24.60 -8.38 -11.97
N GLU A 21 25.83 -8.50 -11.48
CA GLU A 21 26.35 -9.76 -10.92
C GLU A 21 25.80 -10.06 -9.50
N GLN A 22 25.47 -9.01 -8.73
CA GLN A 22 25.00 -9.16 -7.36
C GLN A 22 23.75 -10.03 -7.28
N GLU A 23 23.67 -10.87 -6.27
CA GLU A 23 22.48 -11.68 -6.00
C GLU A 23 21.30 -10.81 -5.57
N VAL A 24 20.08 -11.26 -5.84
CA VAL A 24 18.85 -10.53 -5.50
C VAL A 24 18.77 -10.27 -4.01
N GLU A 25 19.21 -11.22 -3.19
CA GLU A 25 19.21 -11.09 -1.74
C GLU A 25 20.12 -9.96 -1.25
N ASP A 26 21.31 -9.83 -1.85
CA ASP A 26 22.27 -8.77 -1.52
C ASP A 26 21.71 -7.39 -1.89
N LEU A 27 21.05 -7.29 -3.05
CA LEU A 27 20.40 -6.05 -3.48
C LEU A 27 19.24 -5.66 -2.56
N ILE A 28 18.44 -6.65 -2.13
CA ILE A 28 17.36 -6.44 -1.14
C ILE A 28 17.95 -5.92 0.17
N GLN A 29 18.98 -6.57 0.68
CA GLN A 29 19.61 -6.19 1.96
C GLN A 29 20.23 -4.79 1.87
N ARG A 30 20.94 -4.50 0.77
CA ARG A 30 21.52 -3.17 0.54
C ARG A 30 20.45 -2.06 0.50
N LYS A 31 19.37 -2.30 -0.26
CA LYS A 31 18.24 -1.36 -0.31
C LYS A 31 17.62 -1.17 1.08
N ARG A 32 17.46 -2.24 1.84
CA ARG A 32 16.91 -2.19 3.22
C ARG A 32 17.79 -1.37 4.14
N ASN A 33 19.10 -1.56 4.10
CA ASN A 33 20.05 -0.79 4.93
C ASN A 33 19.98 0.70 4.60
N ILE A 34 20.06 1.06 3.30
CA ILE A 34 19.97 2.47 2.87
C ILE A 34 18.63 3.09 3.31
N PHE A 35 17.52 2.37 3.16
CA PHE A 35 16.21 2.87 3.58
C PHE A 35 16.16 3.09 5.10
N ASN A 36 16.65 2.12 5.87
CA ASN A 36 16.61 2.18 7.32
C ASN A 36 17.47 3.35 7.83
N ASP A 37 18.69 3.50 7.31
CA ASP A 37 19.57 4.60 7.68
C ASP A 37 18.94 5.97 7.36
N ALA A 38 18.36 6.11 6.16
CA ALA A 38 17.67 7.32 5.77
C ALA A 38 16.40 7.57 6.62
N PHE A 39 15.65 6.52 6.94
CA PHE A 39 14.44 6.62 7.75
C PHE A 39 14.75 7.01 9.20
N ASP A 40 15.87 6.50 9.76
CA ASP A 40 16.25 6.77 11.15
C ASP A 40 16.89 8.16 11.33
N THR A 41 17.63 8.62 10.32
CA THR A 41 18.34 9.90 10.39
C THR A 41 17.49 11.09 9.96
N LYS A 42 16.44 10.88 9.20
CA LYS A 42 15.58 11.96 8.73
C LYS A 42 14.54 12.34 9.80
N GLU A 43 14.74 13.51 10.42
CA GLU A 43 13.86 14.01 11.49
C GLU A 43 12.52 14.54 10.95
N ASP A 44 12.53 15.13 9.75
CA ASP A 44 11.38 15.78 9.09
C ASP A 44 10.50 14.82 8.24
N LEU A 45 10.39 13.56 8.66
CA LEU A 45 9.44 12.63 8.04
C LEU A 45 8.06 12.79 8.65
N TYR A 46 7.07 12.93 7.80
CA TYR A 46 5.65 12.99 8.15
C TYR A 46 4.82 12.16 7.17
N LEU A 47 3.60 11.85 7.58
CA LEU A 47 2.62 11.24 6.69
C LEU A 47 2.19 12.25 5.62
N LEU A 48 1.69 11.76 4.50
CA LEU A 48 1.09 12.64 3.49
C LEU A 48 -0.08 13.41 4.10
N ASP A 49 -0.29 14.63 3.62
CA ASP A 49 -1.34 15.52 4.11
C ASP A 49 -2.72 14.84 4.06
N GLY A 50 -3.45 14.91 5.16
CA GLY A 50 -4.77 14.33 5.32
C GLY A 50 -4.82 12.83 5.62
N VAL A 51 -3.71 12.09 5.50
CA VAL A 51 -3.69 10.63 5.77
C VAL A 51 -4.00 10.34 7.24
N GLU A 52 -3.36 11.04 8.15
CA GLU A 52 -3.55 10.82 9.59
C GLU A 52 -4.99 11.16 10.00
N ASP A 53 -5.53 12.27 9.49
CA ASP A 53 -6.89 12.70 9.77
C ASP A 53 -7.91 11.71 9.24
N LEU A 54 -7.71 11.19 8.01
CA LEU A 54 -8.57 10.16 7.44
C LEU A 54 -8.53 8.87 8.25
N ILE A 55 -7.34 8.38 8.63
CA ILE A 55 -7.21 7.18 9.46
C ILE A 55 -7.99 7.33 10.77
N LYS A 56 -7.83 8.47 11.46
CA LYS A 56 -8.53 8.75 12.72
C LYS A 56 -10.04 8.86 12.53
N ASP A 57 -10.48 9.53 11.47
CA ASP A 57 -11.91 9.67 11.18
C ASP A 57 -12.57 8.31 10.93
N LEU A 58 -11.96 7.48 10.07
CA LEU A 58 -12.48 6.14 9.76
C LEU A 58 -12.52 5.25 11.02
N TYR A 59 -11.45 5.25 11.81
CA TYR A 59 -11.37 4.49 13.04
C TYR A 59 -12.43 4.93 14.07
N ASN A 60 -12.56 6.24 14.30
CA ASN A 60 -13.51 6.80 15.27
C ASN A 60 -14.97 6.57 14.87
N ASN A 61 -15.25 6.39 13.58
CA ASN A 61 -16.57 6.05 13.06
C ASN A 61 -16.78 4.54 12.88
N GLY A 62 -15.94 3.71 13.50
CA GLY A 62 -16.12 2.26 13.61
C GLY A 62 -15.78 1.48 12.32
N MET A 63 -15.11 2.09 11.36
CA MET A 63 -14.64 1.38 10.17
C MET A 63 -13.39 0.55 10.50
N GLN A 64 -13.36 -0.69 10.04
CA GLN A 64 -12.20 -1.54 10.20
C GLN A 64 -11.12 -1.15 9.20
N LEU A 65 -9.89 -0.92 9.69
CA LEU A 65 -8.74 -0.60 8.87
C LEU A 65 -7.80 -1.80 8.79
N ILE A 66 -7.42 -2.17 7.57
CA ILE A 66 -6.47 -3.25 7.26
C ILE A 66 -5.41 -2.70 6.32
N LEU A 67 -4.14 -2.83 6.69
CA LEU A 67 -3.04 -2.49 5.78
C LEU A 67 -2.76 -3.66 4.84
N ALA A 68 -2.61 -3.38 3.53
CA ALA A 68 -2.15 -4.33 2.51
C ALA A 68 -1.02 -3.69 1.69
N SER A 69 0.22 -3.88 2.09
CA SER A 69 1.40 -3.20 1.54
C SER A 69 2.36 -4.16 0.87
N SER A 70 2.98 -3.75 -0.24
CA SER A 70 4.10 -4.47 -0.88
C SER A 70 5.42 -4.34 -0.12
N ALA A 71 5.47 -3.53 0.93
CA ALA A 71 6.65 -3.36 1.78
C ALA A 71 6.88 -4.59 2.67
N SER A 72 8.13 -4.76 3.13
CA SER A 72 8.48 -5.81 4.10
C SER A 72 7.85 -5.55 5.46
N LYS A 73 7.60 -6.61 6.23
CA LYS A 73 7.07 -6.52 7.60
C LYS A 73 7.90 -5.58 8.48
N VAL A 74 9.22 -5.68 8.39
CA VAL A 74 10.14 -4.80 9.12
C VAL A 74 9.95 -3.33 8.73
N THR A 75 9.81 -3.04 7.44
CA THR A 75 9.57 -1.66 6.97
C THR A 75 8.21 -1.14 7.45
N ILE A 76 7.18 -1.95 7.38
CA ILE A 76 5.84 -1.59 7.85
C ILE A 76 5.87 -1.30 9.35
N ASP A 77 6.47 -2.18 10.14
CA ASP A 77 6.56 -2.03 11.60
C ASP A 77 7.29 -0.74 12.00
N ARG A 78 8.40 -0.40 11.32
CA ARG A 78 9.13 0.85 11.56
C ARG A 78 8.27 2.09 11.30
N VAL A 79 7.52 2.11 10.19
CA VAL A 79 6.61 3.23 9.86
C VAL A 79 5.48 3.30 10.88
N PHE A 80 4.86 2.19 11.19
CA PHE A 80 3.76 2.11 12.14
C PHE A 80 4.16 2.53 13.57
N THR A 81 5.36 2.14 13.99
CA THR A 81 5.91 2.56 15.30
C THR A 81 6.19 4.07 15.31
N ARG A 82 6.86 4.60 14.27
CA ARG A 82 7.21 6.03 14.21
C ARG A 82 5.99 6.94 14.25
N PHE A 83 4.92 6.56 13.56
CA PHE A 83 3.69 7.36 13.46
C PHE A 83 2.56 6.87 14.37
N SER A 84 2.83 5.92 15.28
CA SER A 84 1.85 5.38 16.24
C SER A 84 0.59 4.84 15.58
N LEU A 85 0.72 4.15 14.43
CA LEU A 85 -0.41 3.69 13.63
C LEU A 85 -0.99 2.35 14.08
N HIS A 86 -0.26 1.53 14.85
CA HIS A 86 -0.70 0.19 15.25
C HIS A 86 -2.09 0.15 15.88
N GLN A 87 -2.45 1.19 16.64
CA GLN A 87 -3.73 1.27 17.33
C GLN A 87 -4.96 1.39 16.42
N TYR A 88 -4.77 1.81 15.18
CA TYR A 88 -5.87 2.06 14.24
C TYR A 88 -6.16 0.87 13.33
N PHE A 89 -5.20 -0.02 13.12
CA PHE A 89 -5.30 -1.11 12.17
C PHE A 89 -5.50 -2.46 12.87
N THR A 90 -6.53 -3.19 12.47
CA THR A 90 -6.82 -4.52 13.03
C THR A 90 -5.91 -5.60 12.46
N HIS A 91 -5.48 -5.45 11.21
CA HIS A 91 -4.61 -6.39 10.52
C HIS A 91 -3.58 -5.67 9.64
N ILE A 92 -2.41 -6.29 9.51
CA ILE A 92 -1.31 -5.84 8.68
C ILE A 92 -0.91 -7.00 7.76
N VAL A 93 -1.07 -6.79 6.45
CA VAL A 93 -0.74 -7.77 5.41
C VAL A 93 0.45 -7.26 4.60
N SER A 94 1.55 -8.03 4.61
CA SER A 94 2.77 -7.72 3.86
C SER A 94 2.83 -8.49 2.56
N GLY A 95 3.28 -7.86 1.50
CA GLY A 95 3.57 -8.51 0.22
C GLY A 95 4.67 -9.57 0.28
N GLU A 96 5.46 -9.62 1.37
CA GLU A 96 6.45 -10.68 1.59
C GLU A 96 5.80 -12.06 1.77
N ASP A 97 4.54 -12.13 2.19
CA ASP A 97 3.82 -13.37 2.43
C ASP A 97 3.24 -13.98 1.14
N PHE A 98 3.39 -13.30 0.01
CA PHE A 98 2.81 -13.72 -1.26
C PHE A 98 3.88 -14.00 -2.32
N PRO A 99 3.75 -15.11 -3.07
CA PRO A 99 4.72 -15.46 -4.11
C PRO A 99 4.70 -14.47 -5.29
N GLN A 100 3.58 -13.80 -5.50
CA GLN A 100 3.40 -12.84 -6.59
C GLN A 100 2.97 -11.48 -6.03
N SER A 101 3.63 -10.43 -6.52
CA SER A 101 3.29 -9.04 -6.19
C SER A 101 2.06 -8.55 -6.97
N LYS A 102 1.52 -7.41 -6.58
CA LYS A 102 0.60 -6.61 -7.40
C LYS A 102 1.18 -6.49 -8.83
N PRO A 103 0.41 -6.70 -9.89
CA PRO A 103 -1.05 -6.66 -9.98
C PRO A 103 -1.77 -7.96 -9.63
N ASN A 104 -1.10 -9.00 -9.09
CA ASN A 104 -1.79 -10.19 -8.60
C ASN A 104 -2.73 -9.79 -7.43
N PRO A 105 -4.01 -10.21 -7.45
CA PRO A 105 -5.00 -9.79 -6.46
C PRO A 105 -4.86 -10.46 -5.09
N ALA A 106 -4.00 -11.46 -4.93
CA ALA A 106 -3.95 -12.32 -3.74
C ALA A 106 -3.84 -11.55 -2.42
N ILE A 107 -3.03 -10.48 -2.39
CA ILE A 107 -2.87 -9.65 -1.19
C ILE A 107 -4.19 -8.98 -0.78
N PHE A 108 -4.98 -8.49 -1.73
CA PHE A 108 -6.26 -7.82 -1.44
C PHE A 108 -7.38 -8.81 -1.14
N ILE A 109 -7.40 -9.96 -1.82
CA ILE A 109 -8.33 -11.06 -1.50
C ILE A 109 -8.07 -11.53 -0.07
N HIS A 110 -6.81 -11.70 0.32
CA HIS A 110 -6.45 -12.08 1.68
C HIS A 110 -6.83 -10.99 2.69
N ALA A 111 -6.49 -9.72 2.43
CA ALA A 111 -6.87 -8.62 3.31
C ALA A 111 -8.40 -8.54 3.50
N ALA A 112 -9.18 -8.68 2.43
CA ALA A 112 -10.64 -8.71 2.52
C ALA A 112 -11.17 -9.91 3.31
N SER A 113 -10.49 -11.06 3.27
CA SER A 113 -10.88 -12.24 4.08
C SER A 113 -10.67 -12.05 5.59
N LEU A 114 -9.88 -11.05 5.99
CA LEU A 114 -9.67 -10.66 7.39
C LEU A 114 -10.67 -9.58 7.85
N SER A 115 -11.47 -9.06 6.93
CA SER A 115 -12.52 -8.08 7.25
C SER A 115 -13.69 -8.73 7.97
N ILE A 116 -14.29 -7.97 8.89
CA ILE A 116 -15.58 -8.32 9.50
C ILE A 116 -16.76 -8.09 8.54
N ALA A 117 -16.57 -7.21 7.55
CA ALA A 117 -17.55 -6.93 6.50
C ALA A 117 -17.33 -7.87 5.29
N PRO A 118 -18.38 -8.16 4.50
CA PRO A 118 -18.21 -8.89 3.25
C PRO A 118 -17.33 -8.11 2.26
N LYS A 119 -16.68 -8.84 1.36
CA LYS A 119 -15.75 -8.26 0.38
C LYS A 119 -16.37 -7.12 -0.43
N GLU A 120 -17.63 -7.22 -0.74
CA GLU A 120 -18.43 -6.26 -1.51
C GLU A 120 -18.60 -4.91 -0.77
N GLU A 121 -18.38 -4.88 0.54
CA GLU A 121 -18.42 -3.67 1.35
C GLU A 121 -17.01 -3.12 1.66
N CYS A 122 -15.96 -3.82 1.18
CA CYS A 122 -14.59 -3.36 1.33
C CYS A 122 -14.24 -2.31 0.27
N ILE A 123 -13.41 -1.34 0.65
CA ILE A 123 -12.85 -0.33 -0.25
C ILE A 123 -11.33 -0.35 -0.12
N ILE A 124 -10.64 -0.28 -1.26
CA ILE A 124 -9.20 -0.16 -1.32
C ILE A 124 -8.84 1.27 -1.70
N ILE A 125 -7.88 1.87 -0.98
CA ILE A 125 -7.23 3.13 -1.36
C ILE A 125 -5.82 2.79 -1.83
N GLU A 126 -5.48 3.15 -3.06
CA GLU A 126 -4.23 2.78 -3.74
C GLU A 126 -3.67 3.93 -4.58
N ASP A 127 -2.35 3.99 -4.69
CA ASP A 127 -1.64 5.04 -5.43
C ASP A 127 -0.87 4.54 -6.67
N SER A 128 -0.90 3.22 -6.91
CA SER A 128 -0.11 2.61 -7.98
C SER A 128 -0.97 1.95 -9.06
N THR A 129 -0.49 2.01 -10.31
CA THR A 129 -1.10 1.28 -11.43
C THR A 129 -1.28 -0.22 -11.13
N ASN A 130 -0.25 -0.85 -10.55
CA ASN A 130 -0.31 -2.28 -10.22
C ASN A 130 -1.27 -2.57 -9.06
N GLY A 131 -1.37 -1.65 -8.10
CA GLY A 131 -2.31 -1.77 -6.99
C GLY A 131 -3.76 -1.62 -7.44
N VAL A 132 -4.07 -0.63 -8.27
CA VAL A 132 -5.39 -0.46 -8.87
C VAL A 132 -5.79 -1.71 -9.66
N LYS A 133 -4.91 -2.22 -10.52
CA LYS A 133 -5.17 -3.48 -11.26
C LYS A 133 -5.41 -4.67 -10.33
N ALA A 134 -4.64 -4.78 -9.24
CA ALA A 134 -4.84 -5.84 -8.25
C ALA A 134 -6.19 -5.72 -7.54
N ALA A 135 -6.63 -4.50 -7.19
CA ALA A 135 -7.92 -4.23 -6.58
C ALA A 135 -9.08 -4.61 -7.52
N LYS A 136 -8.99 -4.21 -8.80
CA LYS A 136 -9.97 -4.56 -9.82
C LYS A 136 -10.02 -6.06 -10.08
N ALA A 137 -8.87 -6.74 -10.13
CA ALA A 137 -8.79 -8.19 -10.26
C ALA A 137 -9.34 -8.92 -9.02
N ALA A 138 -9.28 -8.32 -7.83
CA ALA A 138 -9.92 -8.83 -6.62
C ALA A 138 -11.45 -8.62 -6.60
N GLY A 139 -11.99 -7.79 -7.50
CA GLY A 139 -13.39 -7.39 -7.53
C GLY A 139 -13.77 -6.52 -6.32
N ILE A 140 -12.89 -5.59 -5.93
CA ILE A 140 -13.09 -4.68 -4.79
C ILE A 140 -13.08 -3.24 -5.31
N PHE A 141 -13.96 -2.40 -4.78
CA PHE A 141 -14.02 -0.97 -5.11
C PHE A 141 -12.68 -0.30 -4.79
N CYS A 142 -12.14 0.45 -5.75
CA CYS A 142 -10.83 1.05 -5.63
C CYS A 142 -10.89 2.57 -5.77
N VAL A 143 -10.42 3.27 -4.75
CA VAL A 143 -10.12 4.69 -4.80
C VAL A 143 -8.63 4.84 -5.16
N GLY A 144 -8.36 5.44 -6.31
CA GLY A 144 -7.02 5.79 -6.75
C GLY A 144 -6.58 7.13 -6.17
N TYR A 145 -5.48 7.16 -5.42
CA TYR A 145 -4.86 8.40 -4.95
C TYR A 145 -3.78 8.86 -5.93
N LYS A 146 -3.97 10.04 -6.52
CA LYS A 146 -3.02 10.62 -7.47
C LYS A 146 -1.92 11.37 -6.73
N SER A 147 -0.88 10.63 -6.36
CA SER A 147 0.26 11.17 -5.65
C SER A 147 1.12 12.08 -6.54
N GLU A 148 1.49 13.25 -6.05
CA GLU A 148 2.47 14.14 -6.70
C GLU A 148 3.86 13.48 -6.83
N HIS A 149 4.15 12.50 -5.97
CA HIS A 149 5.41 11.76 -5.97
C HIS A 149 5.42 10.55 -6.90
N SER A 150 4.27 10.18 -7.48
CA SER A 150 4.09 8.99 -8.34
C SER A 150 3.48 9.36 -9.70
N LYS A 151 3.98 10.41 -10.36
CA LYS A 151 3.42 11.01 -11.58
C LYS A 151 3.23 10.07 -12.78
N LEU A 152 3.92 8.92 -12.81
CA LEU A 152 3.86 7.96 -13.92
C LEU A 152 2.83 6.83 -13.68
N GLN A 153 2.01 6.92 -12.64
CA GLN A 153 0.99 5.92 -12.36
C GLN A 153 -0.28 6.19 -13.16
N ASP A 154 -0.81 5.15 -13.80
CA ASP A 154 -2.10 5.17 -14.51
C ASP A 154 -3.18 4.62 -13.58
N LEU A 155 -4.06 5.49 -13.10
CA LEU A 155 -5.13 5.17 -12.15
C LEU A 155 -6.51 5.10 -12.84
N LYS A 156 -6.58 5.09 -14.16
CA LYS A 156 -7.85 5.17 -14.92
C LYS A 156 -8.82 4.00 -14.65
N GLU A 157 -8.30 2.85 -14.18
CA GLU A 157 -9.13 1.69 -13.83
C GLU A 157 -9.72 1.78 -12.41
N ALA A 158 -9.32 2.77 -11.59
CA ALA A 158 -9.94 3.02 -10.29
C ALA A 158 -11.40 3.48 -10.46
N ASP A 159 -12.25 3.13 -9.51
CA ASP A 159 -13.67 3.50 -9.53
C ASP A 159 -13.88 4.98 -9.16
N LEU A 160 -12.97 5.54 -8.37
CA LEU A 160 -12.87 6.94 -8.02
C LEU A 160 -11.40 7.34 -8.00
N VAL A 161 -11.07 8.55 -8.45
CA VAL A 161 -9.72 9.11 -8.30
C VAL A 161 -9.79 10.37 -7.46
N ILE A 162 -8.88 10.49 -6.49
CA ILE A 162 -8.72 11.67 -5.64
C ILE A 162 -7.31 12.26 -5.79
N ASP A 163 -7.19 13.56 -5.65
CA ASP A 163 -5.91 14.26 -5.61
C ASP A 163 -5.43 14.51 -4.16
N HIS A 164 -6.37 14.57 -3.20
CA HIS A 164 -6.08 14.82 -1.78
C HIS A 164 -6.89 13.89 -0.87
N PHE A 165 -6.29 13.45 0.24
CA PHE A 165 -6.97 12.57 1.22
C PHE A 165 -8.15 13.27 1.93
N ASN A 166 -8.15 14.61 2.03
CA ASN A 166 -9.27 15.37 2.56
C ASN A 166 -10.55 15.35 1.69
N GLU A 167 -10.47 14.79 0.48
CA GLU A 167 -11.64 14.49 -0.33
C GLU A 167 -12.43 13.28 0.19
N LEU A 168 -11.88 12.51 1.12
CA LEU A 168 -12.49 11.36 1.76
C LEU A 168 -12.76 11.63 3.23
N ASN A 169 -13.81 11.04 3.74
CA ASN A 169 -14.14 10.88 5.15
C ASN A 169 -15.05 9.66 5.32
N SER A 170 -15.36 9.31 6.56
CA SER A 170 -16.20 8.17 6.90
C SER A 170 -17.59 8.24 6.26
N GLU A 171 -18.21 9.43 6.24
CA GLU A 171 -19.52 9.64 5.60
C GLU A 171 -19.45 9.37 4.09
N LYS A 172 -18.49 9.97 3.42
CA LYS A 172 -18.31 9.82 1.97
C LYS A 172 -17.98 8.37 1.60
N ILE A 173 -17.11 7.72 2.35
CA ILE A 173 -16.75 6.31 2.13
C ILE A 173 -17.98 5.40 2.30
N SER A 174 -18.83 5.64 3.29
CA SER A 174 -20.05 4.86 3.48
C SER A 174 -21.08 5.03 2.35
N GLN A 175 -20.96 6.10 1.57
CA GLN A 175 -21.80 6.38 0.40
C GLN A 175 -21.23 5.78 -0.90
N LEU A 176 -19.93 5.44 -0.92
CA LEU A 176 -19.30 4.74 -2.04
C LEU A 176 -19.77 3.28 -2.01
N LYS A 177 -20.86 3.01 -2.69
CA LYS A 177 -21.34 1.63 -2.84
C LYS A 177 -20.59 0.96 -3.98
N PRO A 178 -20.02 -0.24 -3.75
CA PRO A 178 -19.54 -1.10 -4.82
C PRO A 178 -20.65 -1.53 -5.75
#